data_1aba12602dd0e4d9f99b1439ef977722
#
_entry.id   1aba12602dd0e4d9f99b1439ef977722
#
_cell.length_a   1.000
_cell.length_b   1.000
_cell.length_c   1.000
_cell.angle_alpha   90.00
_cell.angle_beta   90.00
_cell.angle_gamma   90.00
#
_symmetry.space_group_name_H-M   'P 1'
#
loop_
_entity.id
_entity.type
_entity.pdbx_description
1 polymer ?
#
loop_
_entity_poly.entity_id
_entity_poly.type
_entity_poly.pdbx_seq_one_letter_code
_entity_poly.pdbx_strand_id
1 'polypeptide(L)'
;MSPRGLRAASIAVAAVGLAVAAYLTIVHYAGGTPVCAVTHGCEVVQKSAYSELAGVPVALLGLITYGAILATLTRDDEPARTACAFRALAGFGFSAWLTWVEVSRLDAICSWCVASAICMTLLAGLSVARVLRAPAGQAVTT
;
A
#
# COMPACT_ATOMS: atom_id res chain seq x y z
N MET A 1 8.58 7.97 19.04
CA MET A 1 9.32 8.14 17.79
C MET A 1 9.31 9.62 17.39
N SER A 2 10.43 10.15 16.94
CA SER A 2 10.54 11.55 16.51
C SER A 2 9.80 11.78 15.18
N PRO A 3 9.42 13.04 14.84
CA PRO A 3 8.79 13.32 13.54
C PRO A 3 9.65 12.88 12.35
N ARG A 4 10.96 13.03 12.45
CA ARG A 4 11.89 12.56 11.41
C ARG A 4 11.93 11.04 11.32
N GLY A 5 11.85 10.36 12.46
CA GLY A 5 11.80 8.90 12.53
C GLY A 5 10.50 8.34 11.92
N LEU A 6 9.36 8.98 12.18
CA LEU A 6 8.09 8.61 11.58
C LEU A 6 8.13 8.76 10.05
N ARG A 7 8.70 9.85 9.56
CA ARG A 7 8.84 10.09 8.13
C ARG A 7 9.77 9.06 7.49
N ALA A 8 10.92 8.81 8.10
CA ALA A 8 11.89 7.82 7.59
C ALA A 8 11.28 6.41 7.55
N ALA A 9 10.56 6.00 8.61
CA ALA A 9 9.87 4.72 8.66
C ALA A 9 8.80 4.64 7.56
N SER A 10 8.04 5.71 7.35
CA SER A 10 7.03 5.76 6.27
C SER A 10 7.66 5.60 4.89
N ILE A 11 8.79 6.26 4.64
CA ILE A 11 9.52 6.14 3.37
C ILE A 11 10.01 4.71 3.17
N ALA A 12 10.58 4.09 4.20
CA ALA A 12 11.07 2.72 4.11
C ALA A 12 9.95 1.73 3.82
N VAL A 13 8.83 1.83 4.53
CA VAL A 13 7.68 0.95 4.32
C VAL A 13 7.07 1.17 2.94
N ALA A 14 6.90 2.41 2.51
CA ALA A 14 6.36 2.75 1.20
C ALA A 14 7.27 2.23 0.06
N ALA A 15 8.58 2.30 0.24
CA ALA A 15 9.55 1.77 -0.73
C ALA A 15 9.43 0.25 -0.87
N VAL A 16 9.28 -0.47 0.24
CA VAL A 16 9.05 -1.92 0.23
C VAL A 16 7.73 -2.25 -0.46
N GLY A 17 6.66 -1.55 -0.11
CA GLY A 17 5.36 -1.73 -0.76
C GLY A 17 5.41 -1.45 -2.26
N LEU A 18 6.13 -0.40 -2.66
CA LEU A 18 6.35 -0.07 -4.07
C LEU A 18 7.06 -1.19 -4.81
N ALA A 19 8.10 -1.77 -4.20
CA ALA A 19 8.85 -2.88 -4.78
C ALA A 19 7.97 -4.12 -4.97
N VAL A 20 7.16 -4.46 -3.98
CA VAL A 20 6.20 -5.57 -4.06
C VAL A 20 5.19 -5.34 -5.18
N ALA A 21 4.59 -4.14 -5.23
CA ALA A 21 3.61 -3.79 -6.26
C ALA A 21 4.23 -3.77 -7.66
N ALA A 22 5.46 -3.28 -7.79
CA ALA A 22 6.19 -3.28 -9.06
C ALA A 22 6.45 -4.70 -9.55
N TYR A 23 6.89 -5.58 -8.65
CA TYR A 23 7.13 -6.98 -8.98
C TYR A 23 5.84 -7.66 -9.50
N LEU A 24 4.74 -7.52 -8.77
CA LEU A 24 3.46 -8.11 -9.16
C LEU A 24 2.94 -7.53 -10.48
N THR A 25 3.13 -6.23 -10.71
CA THR A 25 2.73 -5.57 -11.96
C THR A 25 3.53 -6.12 -13.14
N ILE A 26 4.84 -6.26 -13.00
CA ILE A 26 5.72 -6.79 -14.05
C ILE A 26 5.33 -8.24 -14.36
N VAL A 27 5.12 -9.07 -13.34
CA VAL A 27 4.72 -10.47 -13.51
C VAL A 27 3.36 -10.56 -14.21
N HIS A 28 2.41 -9.70 -13.85
CA HIS A 28 1.09 -9.68 -14.46
C HIS A 28 1.17 -9.40 -15.97
N TYR A 29 1.90 -8.37 -16.39
CA TYR A 29 2.04 -8.00 -17.79
C TYR A 29 2.93 -8.95 -18.58
N ALA A 30 3.85 -9.64 -17.91
CA ALA A 30 4.68 -10.68 -18.57
C ALA A 30 3.92 -12.00 -18.79
N GLY A 31 2.70 -12.12 -18.27
CA GLY A 31 1.88 -13.33 -18.38
C GLY A 31 2.39 -14.49 -17.51
N GLY A 32 3.29 -14.21 -16.57
CA GLY A 32 3.83 -15.20 -15.64
C GLY A 32 3.03 -15.33 -14.35
N THR A 33 3.56 -16.14 -13.44
CA THR A 33 3.02 -16.28 -12.09
C THR A 33 4.07 -15.85 -11.08
N PRO A 34 3.68 -15.16 -9.98
CA PRO A 34 4.65 -14.75 -8.97
C PRO A 34 5.21 -15.97 -8.22
N VAL A 35 6.48 -15.86 -7.83
CA VAL A 35 7.12 -16.90 -7.01
C VAL A 35 6.53 -16.83 -5.59
N CYS A 36 5.90 -17.92 -5.16
CA CYS A 36 5.22 -17.99 -3.87
C CYS A 36 5.86 -19.10 -3.03
N ALA A 37 6.75 -18.70 -2.11
CA ALA A 37 7.54 -19.64 -1.31
C ALA A 37 6.79 -20.13 -0.05
N VAL A 38 5.84 -19.34 0.47
CA VAL A 38 5.17 -19.60 1.75
C VAL A 38 3.77 -20.14 1.55
N THR A 39 3.06 -19.68 0.54
CA THR A 39 1.70 -20.13 0.20
C THR A 39 1.62 -20.47 -1.27
N HIS A 40 0.72 -21.37 -1.65
CA HIS A 40 0.50 -21.73 -3.05
C HIS A 40 -0.68 -20.98 -3.68
N GLY A 41 -1.20 -19.95 -2.99
CA GLY A 41 -2.37 -19.21 -3.42
C GLY A 41 -2.10 -18.04 -4.37
N CYS A 42 -0.83 -17.65 -4.59
CA CYS A 42 -0.50 -16.47 -5.41
C CYS A 42 -1.03 -16.58 -6.83
N GLU A 43 -0.90 -17.75 -7.45
CA GLU A 43 -1.41 -17.99 -8.81
C GLU A 43 -2.92 -17.87 -8.88
N VAL A 44 -3.63 -18.46 -7.93
CA VAL A 44 -5.09 -18.40 -7.86
C VAL A 44 -5.58 -16.96 -7.71
N VAL A 45 -4.97 -16.19 -6.81
CA VAL A 45 -5.33 -14.80 -6.57
C VAL A 45 -5.04 -13.94 -7.79
N GLN A 46 -3.85 -14.09 -8.39
CA GLN A 46 -3.43 -13.28 -9.55
C GLN A 46 -4.23 -13.59 -10.83
N LYS A 47 -4.76 -14.79 -10.97
CA LYS A 47 -5.59 -15.18 -12.11
C LYS A 47 -7.09 -15.00 -11.86
N SER A 48 -7.49 -14.60 -10.66
CA SER A 48 -8.89 -14.38 -10.33
C SER A 48 -9.45 -13.11 -10.98
N ALA A 49 -10.77 -13.00 -11.06
CA ALA A 49 -11.45 -11.78 -11.50
C ALA A 49 -11.15 -10.57 -10.61
N TYR A 50 -10.73 -10.82 -9.36
CA TYR A 50 -10.40 -9.77 -8.39
C TYR A 50 -8.97 -9.20 -8.58
N SER A 51 -8.15 -9.82 -9.44
CA SER A 51 -6.82 -9.28 -9.75
C SER A 51 -6.87 -8.06 -10.65
N GLU A 52 -8.00 -7.80 -11.28
CA GLU A 52 -8.21 -6.63 -12.11
C GLU A 52 -9.49 -5.88 -11.67
N LEU A 53 -9.41 -4.58 -11.66
CA LEU A 53 -10.54 -3.69 -11.39
C LEU A 53 -10.78 -2.85 -12.64
N ALA A 54 -11.93 -3.06 -13.30
CA ALA A 54 -12.29 -2.36 -14.55
C ALA A 54 -11.20 -2.50 -15.63
N GLY A 55 -10.57 -3.66 -15.72
CA GLY A 55 -9.52 -3.95 -16.71
C GLY A 55 -8.11 -3.48 -16.29
N VAL A 56 -7.96 -2.87 -15.12
CA VAL A 56 -6.68 -2.40 -14.61
C VAL A 56 -6.19 -3.37 -13.52
N PRO A 57 -4.94 -3.90 -13.62
CA PRO A 57 -4.41 -4.77 -12.57
C PRO A 57 -4.38 -4.06 -11.22
N VAL A 58 -4.83 -4.75 -10.18
CA VAL A 58 -4.81 -4.23 -8.81
C VAL A 58 -3.37 -3.92 -8.37
N ALA A 59 -2.40 -4.72 -8.84
CA ALA A 59 -0.98 -4.47 -8.57
C ALA A 59 -0.53 -3.10 -9.11
N LEU A 60 -1.01 -2.71 -10.29
CA LEU A 60 -0.73 -1.39 -10.87
C LEU A 60 -1.34 -0.27 -10.04
N LEU A 61 -2.57 -0.45 -9.54
CA LEU A 61 -3.19 0.52 -8.63
C LEU A 61 -2.38 0.68 -7.35
N GLY A 62 -1.87 -0.44 -6.81
CA GLY A 62 -0.96 -0.41 -5.65
C GLY A 62 0.32 0.34 -5.96
N LEU A 63 0.92 0.09 -7.12
CA LEU A 63 2.15 0.78 -7.57
C LEU A 63 1.93 2.30 -7.62
N ILE A 64 0.84 2.74 -8.22
CA ILE A 64 0.48 4.17 -8.30
C ILE A 64 0.27 4.75 -6.90
N THR A 65 -0.44 4.03 -6.03
CA THR A 65 -0.72 4.49 -4.66
C THR A 65 0.55 4.63 -3.84
N TYR A 66 1.45 3.64 -3.86
CA TYR A 66 2.73 3.72 -3.16
C TYR A 66 3.60 4.85 -3.72
N GLY A 67 3.63 5.02 -5.03
CA GLY A 67 4.33 6.13 -5.69
C GLY A 67 3.80 7.49 -5.25
N ALA A 68 2.47 7.64 -5.20
CA ALA A 68 1.83 8.87 -4.75
C ALA A 68 2.11 9.14 -3.27
N ILE A 69 2.12 8.11 -2.43
CA ILE A 69 2.48 8.23 -1.01
C ILE A 69 3.94 8.70 -0.88
N LEU A 70 4.87 8.09 -1.62
CA LEU A 70 6.28 8.51 -1.61
C LEU A 70 6.44 9.96 -2.07
N ALA A 71 5.70 10.38 -3.09
CA ALA A 71 5.72 11.76 -3.55
C ALA A 71 5.28 12.73 -2.45
N THR A 72 4.24 12.40 -1.68
CA THR A 72 3.81 13.22 -0.55
C THR A 72 4.80 13.20 0.61
N LEU A 73 5.58 12.13 0.76
CA LEU A 73 6.60 12.02 1.80
C LEU A 73 7.84 12.88 1.53
N THR A 74 8.01 13.38 0.31
CA THR A 74 9.09 14.34 0.01
C THR A 74 8.84 15.70 0.64
N ARG A 75 7.59 16.00 1.03
CA ARG A 75 7.18 17.24 1.68
C ARG A 75 6.72 16.94 3.11
N ASP A 76 6.84 17.91 3.98
CA ASP A 76 6.46 17.76 5.38
C ASP A 76 5.53 18.89 5.85
N ASP A 77 4.79 19.48 4.90
CA ASP A 77 3.75 20.46 5.20
C ASP A 77 2.42 19.76 5.54
N GLU A 78 1.48 20.51 6.08
CA GLU A 78 0.19 19.96 6.52
C GLU A 78 -0.60 19.30 5.39
N PRO A 79 -0.78 19.93 4.20
CA PRO A 79 -1.53 19.28 3.13
C PRO A 79 -0.89 17.99 2.66
N ALA A 80 0.46 17.91 2.65
CA ALA A 80 1.14 16.68 2.29
C ALA A 80 0.91 15.56 3.31
N ARG A 81 0.96 15.87 4.59
CA ARG A 81 0.67 14.89 5.66
C ARG A 81 -0.77 14.37 5.58
N THR A 82 -1.73 15.27 5.38
CA THR A 82 -3.14 14.94 5.26
C THR A 82 -3.40 14.10 4.01
N ALA A 83 -2.82 14.47 2.87
CA ALA A 83 -2.94 13.71 1.63
C ALA A 83 -2.33 12.31 1.76
N CYS A 84 -1.18 12.20 2.43
CA CYS A 84 -0.53 10.92 2.70
C CYS A 84 -1.43 10.02 3.57
N ALA A 85 -1.99 10.56 4.65
CA ALA A 85 -2.88 9.83 5.55
C ALA A 85 -4.15 9.37 4.82
N PHE A 86 -4.74 10.23 4.00
CA PHE A 86 -5.92 9.88 3.22
C PHE A 86 -5.63 8.72 2.26
N ARG A 87 -4.54 8.80 1.50
CA ARG A 87 -4.16 7.73 0.56
C ARG A 87 -3.84 6.43 1.28
N ALA A 88 -3.12 6.51 2.39
CA ALA A 88 -2.77 5.32 3.18
C ALA A 88 -4.02 4.65 3.78
N LEU A 89 -4.95 5.43 4.29
CA LEU A 89 -6.20 4.90 4.84
C LEU A 89 -7.09 4.30 3.74
N ALA A 90 -7.19 4.94 2.58
CA ALA A 90 -7.93 4.40 1.44
C ALA A 90 -7.30 3.10 0.96
N GLY A 91 -5.97 3.05 0.85
CA GLY A 91 -5.24 1.84 0.49
C GLY A 91 -5.39 0.74 1.53
N PHE A 92 -5.40 1.09 2.80
CA PHE A 92 -5.64 0.14 3.89
C PHE A 92 -7.04 -0.49 3.77
N GLY A 93 -8.07 0.31 3.56
CA GLY A 93 -9.45 -0.18 3.39
C GLY A 93 -9.57 -1.11 2.19
N PHE A 94 -8.95 -0.74 1.08
CA PHE A 94 -8.93 -1.55 -0.14
C PHE A 94 -8.16 -2.87 0.08
N SER A 95 -7.02 -2.82 0.75
CA SER A 95 -6.23 -4.01 1.09
C SER A 95 -6.98 -4.96 2.03
N ALA A 96 -7.70 -4.39 3.01
CA ALA A 96 -8.53 -5.18 3.91
C ALA A 96 -9.65 -5.89 3.15
N TRP A 97 -10.28 -5.20 2.20
CA TRP A 97 -11.31 -5.80 1.34
C TRP A 97 -10.73 -6.93 0.49
N LEU A 98 -9.57 -6.73 -0.13
CA LEU A 98 -8.91 -7.76 -0.94
C LEU A 98 -8.53 -8.98 -0.09
N THR A 99 -8.01 -8.77 1.11
CA THR A 99 -7.67 -9.87 2.03
C THR A 99 -8.93 -10.66 2.41
N TRP A 100 -10.03 -9.95 2.66
CA TRP A 100 -11.31 -10.61 2.91
C TRP A 100 -11.76 -11.46 1.71
N VAL A 101 -11.61 -10.96 0.49
CA VAL A 101 -11.92 -11.70 -0.74
C VAL A 101 -11.05 -12.95 -0.86
N GLU A 102 -9.74 -12.84 -0.58
CA GLU A 102 -8.84 -13.99 -0.62
C GLU A 102 -9.28 -15.11 0.31
N VAL A 103 -9.63 -14.75 1.54
CA VAL A 103 -10.04 -15.73 2.57
C VAL A 103 -11.45 -16.27 2.31
N SER A 104 -12.41 -15.42 1.92
CA SER A 104 -13.83 -15.74 1.88
C SER A 104 -14.33 -16.23 0.53
N ARG A 105 -13.72 -15.77 -0.56
CA ARG A 105 -14.18 -16.04 -1.92
C ARG A 105 -13.25 -16.94 -2.72
N LEU A 106 -11.96 -16.76 -2.58
CA LEU A 106 -10.95 -17.50 -3.34
C LEU A 106 -10.42 -18.70 -2.57
N ASP A 107 -10.58 -18.69 -1.24
CA ASP A 107 -10.02 -19.72 -0.34
C ASP A 107 -8.52 -19.94 -0.61
N ALA A 108 -7.83 -18.87 -0.98
CA ALA A 108 -6.41 -18.86 -1.34
C ALA A 108 -5.78 -17.58 -0.84
N ILE A 109 -4.53 -17.65 -0.39
CA ILE A 109 -3.78 -16.53 0.16
C ILE A 109 -2.54 -16.28 -0.68
N CYS A 110 -2.40 -15.04 -1.17
CA CYS A 110 -1.21 -14.58 -1.88
C CYS A 110 -0.25 -13.94 -0.87
N SER A 111 0.94 -14.52 -0.67
CA SER A 111 1.92 -13.98 0.29
C SER A 111 2.40 -12.58 -0.09
N TRP A 112 2.55 -12.27 -1.37
CA TRP A 112 2.90 -10.92 -1.84
C TRP A 112 1.80 -9.90 -1.55
N CYS A 113 0.54 -10.30 -1.71
CA CYS A 113 -0.61 -9.45 -1.38
C CYS A 113 -0.71 -9.19 0.11
N VAL A 114 -0.43 -10.20 0.94
CA VAL A 114 -0.38 -10.05 2.40
C VAL A 114 0.76 -9.11 2.80
N ALA A 115 1.94 -9.24 2.19
CA ALA A 115 3.06 -8.34 2.43
C ALA A 115 2.68 -6.89 2.10
N SER A 116 2.03 -6.66 0.97
CA SER A 116 1.53 -5.33 0.60
C SER A 116 0.48 -4.82 1.60
N ALA A 117 -0.43 -5.68 2.04
CA ALA A 117 -1.45 -5.32 3.04
C ALA A 117 -0.82 -4.91 4.37
N ILE A 118 0.24 -5.60 4.81
CA ILE A 118 1.00 -5.24 6.02
C ILE A 118 1.67 -3.88 5.82
N CYS A 119 2.31 -3.64 4.68
CA CYS A 119 2.93 -2.35 4.37
C CYS A 119 1.89 -1.22 4.41
N MET A 120 0.73 -1.42 3.83
CA MET A 120 -0.34 -0.41 3.80
C MET A 120 -0.91 -0.16 5.20
N THR A 121 -1.05 -1.19 6.02
CA THR A 121 -1.48 -1.07 7.42
C THR A 121 -0.49 -0.23 8.23
N LEU A 122 0.81 -0.51 8.08
CA LEU A 122 1.86 0.26 8.75
C LEU A 122 1.87 1.72 8.27
N LEU A 123 1.72 1.95 6.97
CA LEU A 123 1.64 3.31 6.40
C LEU A 123 0.44 4.07 6.93
N ALA A 124 -0.72 3.42 7.04
CA ALA A 124 -1.91 4.04 7.60
C ALA A 124 -1.66 4.49 9.05
N GLY A 125 -1.11 3.61 9.89
CA GLY A 125 -0.78 3.94 11.27
C GLY A 125 0.27 5.04 11.39
N LEU A 126 1.36 4.95 10.63
CA LEU A 126 2.42 5.96 10.63
C LEU A 126 1.92 7.31 10.13
N SER A 127 1.10 7.32 9.09
CA SER A 127 0.56 8.56 8.50
C SER A 127 -0.40 9.25 9.47
N VAL A 128 -1.26 8.51 10.13
CA VAL A 128 -2.15 9.05 11.16
C VAL A 128 -1.32 9.61 12.32
N ALA A 129 -0.31 8.89 12.79
CA ALA A 129 0.58 9.36 13.84
C ALA A 129 1.28 10.67 13.46
N ARG A 130 1.71 10.81 12.20
CA ARG A 130 2.32 12.05 11.70
C ARG A 130 1.35 13.22 11.73
N VAL A 131 0.10 13.02 11.34
CA VAL A 131 -0.94 14.05 11.39
C VAL A 131 -1.22 14.46 12.85
N LEU A 132 -1.40 13.48 13.74
CA LEU A 132 -1.74 13.75 15.15
C LEU A 132 -0.59 14.40 15.92
N ARG A 133 0.66 14.17 15.53
CA ARG A 133 1.85 14.74 16.19
C ARG A 133 2.33 16.03 15.54
N ALA A 134 1.65 16.51 14.51
CA ALA A 134 2.00 17.78 13.88
C ALA A 134 1.80 18.93 14.89
N PRO A 135 2.76 19.89 14.96
CA PRO A 135 2.57 21.06 15.84
C PRO A 135 1.35 21.87 15.42
N ALA A 136 0.54 22.28 16.39
CA ALA A 136 -0.70 23.02 16.15
C ALA A 136 -0.46 24.36 15.41
N GLY A 137 0.75 24.91 15.45
CA GLY A 137 1.10 26.16 14.75
C GLY A 137 1.25 26.04 13.24
N GLN A 138 1.34 24.82 12.69
CA GLN A 138 1.43 24.62 11.24
C GLN A 138 0.06 24.59 10.55
N ALA A 139 -1.00 24.40 11.31
CA ALA A 139 -2.36 24.40 10.78
C ALA A 139 -2.85 25.80 10.39
N VAL A 140 -2.18 26.86 10.84
CA VAL A 140 -2.63 28.25 10.70
C VAL A 140 -1.91 28.99 9.55
N THR A 141 -0.89 28.38 8.92
CA THR A 141 -0.08 29.02 7.88
C THR A 141 -0.49 28.67 6.45
N THR A 142 -1.66 28.08 6.28
CA THR A 142 -2.30 27.91 4.98
C THR A 142 -3.42 28.95 4.85
#